data_6d833bdfe80ace9c5f3e6fad9fa51c83
#
_entry.id   6d833bdfe80ace9c5f3e6fad9fa51c83
#
_cell.length_a   1.000
_cell.length_b   1.000
_cell.length_c   1.000
_cell.angle_alpha   90.00
_cell.angle_beta   90.00
_cell.angle_gamma   90.00
#
_symmetry.space_group_name_H-M   'P 1'
#
loop_
_entity.id
_entity.type
_entity.pdbx_description
1 polymer ?
#
loop_
_entity_poly.entity_id
_entity_poly.type
_entity_poly.pdbx_seq_one_letter_code
_entity_poly.pdbx_strand_id
1 'polypeptide(L)'
;MKWFCRCYRCGARYDLVVGRYLCDVCTQLQQVDRPLEGVLELDWEGAADPQSIPLPVEPEWFAPIPVGKTPLWAPQRLREQFDAPNLWLKDDTCNPSGSFKDRASWLVAAFAKKHGV
;
A
#
# COMPACT_ATOMS: atom_id res chain seq x y z
N MET A 1 -14.70 9.23 4.29
CA MET A 1 -13.93 7.96 4.31
C MET A 1 -13.29 7.82 5.69
N LYS A 2 -13.46 6.69 6.36
CA LYS A 2 -12.86 6.41 7.66
C LYS A 2 -11.89 5.23 7.52
N TRP A 3 -10.63 5.45 7.90
CA TRP A 3 -9.58 4.43 7.85
C TRP A 3 -9.51 3.66 9.15
N PHE A 4 -9.21 2.36 9.06
CA PHE A 4 -9.01 1.47 10.19
C PHE A 4 -8.04 0.34 9.82
N CYS A 5 -7.54 -0.38 10.80
CA CYS A 5 -6.78 -1.60 10.59
C CYS A 5 -7.67 -2.83 10.79
N ARG A 6 -7.50 -3.84 9.96
CA ARG A 6 -8.23 -5.12 10.06
C ARG A 6 -7.25 -6.28 10.13
N CYS A 7 -7.46 -7.18 11.06
CA CYS A 7 -6.67 -8.41 11.13
C CYS A 7 -7.01 -9.33 9.94
N TYR A 8 -6.00 -9.70 9.15
CA TYR A 8 -6.19 -10.60 8.01
C TYR A 8 -6.75 -11.97 8.40
N ARG A 9 -6.46 -12.44 9.64
CA ARG A 9 -6.85 -13.77 10.11
C ARG A 9 -8.24 -13.84 10.73
N CYS A 10 -8.56 -12.95 11.69
CA CYS A 10 -9.82 -13.01 12.43
C CYS A 10 -10.81 -11.89 12.10
N GLY A 11 -10.40 -10.91 11.27
CA GLY A 11 -11.25 -9.79 10.88
C GLY A 11 -11.44 -8.72 11.96
N ALA A 12 -10.82 -8.84 13.14
CA ALA A 12 -10.92 -7.84 14.19
C ALA A 12 -10.45 -6.47 13.69
N ARG A 13 -11.20 -5.41 14.04
CA ARG A 13 -10.92 -4.03 13.63
C ARG A 13 -10.25 -3.25 14.74
N TYR A 14 -9.34 -2.38 14.36
CA TYR A 14 -8.58 -1.50 15.25
C TYR A 14 -8.49 -0.09 14.66
N ASP A 15 -8.40 0.89 15.51
CA ASP A 15 -8.10 2.25 15.06
C ASP A 15 -6.72 2.32 14.42
N LEU A 16 -6.59 3.17 13.40
CA LEU A 16 -5.31 3.46 12.75
C LEU A 16 -4.47 4.35 13.66
N VAL A 17 -3.55 3.73 14.39
CA VAL A 17 -2.63 4.41 15.29
C VAL A 17 -1.19 3.99 15.03
N VAL A 18 -0.24 4.91 15.28
CA VAL A 18 1.19 4.65 15.13
C VAL A 18 1.62 3.51 16.05
N GLY A 19 2.44 2.60 15.51
CA GLY A 19 3.01 1.47 16.25
C GLY A 19 2.10 0.24 16.40
N ARG A 20 0.85 0.29 15.94
CA ARG A 20 -0.02 -0.88 15.92
C ARG A 20 0.08 -1.61 14.58
N TYR A 21 0.69 -2.79 14.59
CA TYR A 21 0.89 -3.61 13.38
C TYR A 21 0.26 -5.00 13.49
N LEU A 22 -0.08 -5.42 14.71
CA LEU A 22 -0.50 -6.79 15.01
C LEU A 22 -1.81 -6.83 15.80
N CYS A 23 -2.56 -7.89 15.59
CA CYS A 23 -3.79 -8.21 16.29
C CYS A 23 -3.49 -8.75 17.69
N ASP A 24 -4.12 -8.19 18.72
CA ASP A 24 -3.89 -8.56 20.12
C ASP A 24 -4.21 -10.03 20.41
N VAL A 25 -5.15 -10.64 19.66
CA VAL A 25 -5.56 -12.04 19.83
C VAL A 25 -4.70 -12.97 18.98
N CYS A 26 -4.60 -12.71 17.67
CA CYS A 26 -3.95 -13.65 16.74
C CYS A 26 -2.44 -13.71 16.93
N THR A 27 -1.79 -12.63 17.38
CA THR A 27 -0.37 -12.63 17.74
C THR A 27 0.00 -13.65 18.81
N GLN A 28 -0.92 -13.99 19.70
CA GLN A 28 -0.69 -15.02 20.72
C GLN A 28 -0.56 -16.43 20.14
N LEU A 29 -0.94 -16.63 18.88
CA LEU A 29 -0.83 -17.89 18.16
C LEU A 29 0.51 -18.03 17.42
N GLN A 30 1.41 -17.05 17.54
CA GLN A 30 2.71 -17.04 16.88
C GLN A 30 3.52 -18.26 17.28
N GLN A 31 4.06 -18.96 16.31
CA GLN A 31 5.01 -20.07 16.49
C GLN A 31 6.37 -19.70 15.91
N VAL A 32 7.41 -20.31 16.45
CA VAL A 32 8.78 -20.20 15.92
C VAL A 32 8.80 -20.74 14.49
N ASP A 33 9.52 -20.10 13.60
CA ASP A 33 9.70 -20.47 12.18
C ASP A 33 8.40 -20.48 11.35
N ARG A 34 7.37 -19.78 11.80
CA ARG A 34 6.13 -19.54 11.03
C ARG A 34 6.04 -18.08 10.59
N PRO A 35 5.35 -17.80 9.46
CA PRO A 35 5.01 -16.43 9.06
C PRO A 35 4.35 -15.67 10.21
N LEU A 36 4.51 -14.35 10.20
CA LEU A 36 3.98 -13.49 11.26
C LEU A 36 2.46 -13.58 11.34
N GLU A 37 1.95 -13.93 12.52
CA GLU A 37 0.51 -14.09 12.77
C GLU A 37 -0.16 -12.77 13.17
N GLY A 38 -1.38 -12.59 12.71
CA GLY A 38 -2.21 -11.46 13.12
C GLY A 38 -1.78 -10.11 12.54
N VAL A 39 -1.09 -10.10 11.39
CA VAL A 39 -0.75 -8.86 10.69
C VAL A 39 -2.01 -8.05 10.41
N LEU A 40 -1.95 -6.75 10.62
CA LEU A 40 -3.05 -5.83 10.34
C LEU A 40 -2.90 -5.27 8.92
N GLU A 41 -3.99 -5.32 8.18
CA GLU A 41 -4.16 -4.70 6.87
C GLU A 41 -4.85 -3.35 7.05
N LEU A 42 -4.45 -2.37 6.26
CA LEU A 42 -5.13 -1.09 6.20
C LEU A 42 -6.39 -1.23 5.34
N ASP A 43 -7.52 -0.77 5.88
CA ASP A 43 -8.82 -0.84 5.22
C ASP A 43 -9.60 0.46 5.45
N TRP A 44 -10.68 0.66 4.74
CA TRP A 44 -11.52 1.86 4.88
C TRP A 44 -13.00 1.54 4.70
N GLU A 45 -13.84 2.42 5.23
CA GLU A 45 -15.28 2.44 4.98
C GLU A 45 -15.74 3.80 4.45
N GLY A 46 -16.81 3.78 3.69
CA GLY A 46 -17.37 4.94 2.99
C GLY A 46 -17.01 4.95 1.50
N ALA A 47 -17.61 5.87 0.76
CA ALA A 47 -17.40 6.01 -0.67
C ALA A 47 -16.00 6.54 -0.98
N ALA A 48 -15.29 5.84 -1.87
CA ALA A 48 -14.07 6.34 -2.49
C ALA A 48 -14.40 6.95 -3.85
N ASP A 49 -13.68 7.99 -4.23
CA ASP A 49 -13.72 8.51 -5.59
C ASP A 49 -13.13 7.44 -6.54
N PRO A 50 -13.88 6.96 -7.54
CA PRO A 50 -13.39 5.96 -8.48
C PRO A 50 -12.16 6.40 -9.29
N GLN A 51 -11.90 7.71 -9.37
CA GLN A 51 -10.78 8.28 -10.12
C GLN A 51 -9.53 8.51 -9.26
N SER A 52 -9.62 8.31 -7.95
CA SER A 52 -8.49 8.49 -7.03
C SER A 52 -8.20 7.23 -6.23
N ILE A 53 -6.91 7.01 -5.96
CA ILE A 53 -6.49 5.98 -5.00
C ILE A 53 -6.68 6.57 -3.60
N PRO A 54 -7.53 5.99 -2.75
CA PRO A 54 -7.68 6.49 -1.39
C PRO A 54 -6.37 6.31 -0.60
N LEU A 55 -5.97 7.37 0.09
CA LEU A 55 -4.78 7.36 0.94
C LEU A 55 -5.17 7.75 2.38
N PRO A 56 -4.54 7.15 3.41
CA PRO A 56 -4.85 7.44 4.81
C PRO A 56 -4.19 8.73 5.32
N VAL A 57 -3.58 9.49 4.42
CA VAL A 57 -2.84 10.72 4.71
C VAL A 57 -3.25 11.78 3.68
N GLU A 58 -3.49 13.00 4.12
CA GLU A 58 -3.86 14.12 3.27
C GLU A 58 -2.67 14.59 2.41
N PRO A 59 -2.92 15.17 1.21
CA PRO A 59 -1.87 15.53 0.24
C PRO A 59 -0.77 16.44 0.78
N GLU A 60 -1.07 17.33 1.71
CA GLU A 60 -0.11 18.30 2.29
C GLU A 60 1.02 17.67 3.11
N TRP A 61 0.86 16.42 3.54
CA TRP A 61 1.89 15.70 4.27
C TRP A 61 2.94 15.03 3.40
N PHE A 62 2.62 14.86 2.12
CA PHE A 62 3.54 14.21 1.19
C PHE A 62 4.67 15.15 0.74
N ALA A 63 5.88 14.60 0.64
CA ALA A 63 6.97 15.32 0.00
C ALA A 63 6.66 15.57 -1.48
N PRO A 64 7.01 16.74 -2.05
CA PRO A 64 6.71 17.09 -3.44
C PRO A 64 7.67 16.41 -4.44
N ILE A 65 7.77 15.09 -4.36
CA ILE A 65 8.56 14.26 -5.27
C ILE A 65 7.65 13.42 -6.17
N PRO A 66 8.03 13.16 -7.43
CA PRO A 66 7.16 12.56 -8.44
C PRO A 66 7.07 11.03 -8.31
N VAL A 67 6.66 10.55 -7.14
CA VAL A 67 6.47 9.11 -6.90
C VAL A 67 5.19 8.61 -7.57
N GLY A 68 5.28 7.48 -8.27
CA GLY A 68 4.13 6.75 -8.80
C GLY A 68 3.56 7.26 -10.12
N LYS A 69 3.97 8.44 -10.59
CA LYS A 69 3.61 8.97 -11.93
C LYS A 69 4.50 8.36 -13.02
N THR A 70 4.65 7.06 -13.00
CA THR A 70 5.52 6.30 -13.90
C THR A 70 4.80 5.90 -15.19
N PRO A 71 5.53 5.68 -16.30
CA PRO A 71 4.93 5.31 -17.58
C PRO A 71 4.13 4.00 -17.52
N LEU A 72 3.13 3.90 -18.39
CA LEU A 72 2.38 2.68 -18.64
C LEU A 72 2.56 2.30 -20.12
N TRP A 73 3.23 1.18 -20.37
CA TRP A 73 3.58 0.72 -21.71
C TRP A 73 2.63 -0.34 -22.22
N ALA A 74 2.30 -0.29 -23.51
CA ALA A 74 1.62 -1.34 -24.25
C ALA A 74 2.64 -2.11 -25.09
N PRO A 75 3.34 -3.14 -24.57
CA PRO A 75 4.49 -3.77 -25.22
C PRO A 75 4.04 -4.72 -26.33
N GLN A 76 3.90 -4.23 -27.54
CA GLN A 76 3.32 -4.97 -28.67
C GLN A 76 4.03 -6.32 -28.92
N ARG A 77 5.38 -6.34 -28.92
CA ARG A 77 6.14 -7.59 -29.15
C ARG A 77 5.86 -8.66 -28.09
N LEU A 78 5.71 -8.27 -26.82
CA LEU A 78 5.36 -9.22 -25.75
C LEU A 78 3.91 -9.67 -25.85
N ARG A 79 3.00 -8.77 -26.25
CA ARG A 79 1.60 -9.12 -26.50
C ARG A 79 1.46 -10.19 -27.56
N GLU A 80 2.18 -10.05 -28.68
CA GLU A 80 2.20 -11.02 -29.78
C GLU A 80 2.87 -12.33 -29.34
N GLN A 81 4.03 -12.25 -28.69
CA GLN A 81 4.80 -13.42 -28.26
C GLN A 81 4.05 -14.31 -27.26
N PHE A 82 3.28 -13.72 -26.36
CA PHE A 82 2.58 -14.42 -25.27
C PHE A 82 1.07 -14.55 -25.50
N ASP A 83 0.57 -14.17 -26.68
CA ASP A 83 -0.87 -14.11 -26.99
C ASP A 83 -1.67 -13.38 -25.88
N ALA A 84 -1.15 -12.26 -25.44
CA ALA A 84 -1.69 -11.48 -24.32
C ALA A 84 -2.04 -10.06 -24.77
N PRO A 85 -3.15 -9.83 -25.52
CA PRO A 85 -3.48 -8.54 -26.13
C PRO A 85 -3.69 -7.42 -25.09
N ASN A 86 -4.06 -7.77 -23.88
CA ASN A 86 -4.32 -6.84 -22.78
C ASN A 86 -3.14 -6.69 -21.79
N LEU A 87 -1.93 -7.12 -22.18
CA LEU A 87 -0.74 -6.93 -21.35
C LEU A 87 -0.35 -5.45 -21.29
N TRP A 88 -0.13 -4.95 -20.09
CA TRP A 88 0.40 -3.62 -19.81
C TRP A 88 1.56 -3.71 -18.82
N LEU A 89 2.58 -2.89 -19.02
CA LEU A 89 3.73 -2.80 -18.12
C LEU A 89 3.75 -1.42 -17.45
N LYS A 90 3.67 -1.42 -16.13
CA LYS A 90 3.88 -0.23 -15.30
C LYS A 90 5.36 -0.11 -14.99
N ASP A 91 6.02 0.92 -15.55
CA ASP A 91 7.47 1.08 -15.46
C ASP A 91 7.89 1.82 -14.19
N ASP A 92 7.94 1.14 -13.08
CA ASP A 92 8.34 1.71 -11.79
C ASP A 92 9.86 1.89 -11.62
N THR A 93 10.67 1.54 -12.63
CA THR A 93 12.09 1.95 -12.69
C THR A 93 12.24 3.45 -12.87
N CYS A 94 11.18 4.13 -13.32
CA CYS A 94 11.11 5.59 -13.45
C CYS A 94 10.77 6.33 -12.14
N ASN A 95 10.58 5.63 -11.02
CA ASN A 95 10.49 6.29 -9.72
C ASN A 95 11.83 6.90 -9.29
N PRO A 96 11.86 7.87 -8.37
CA PRO A 96 13.07 8.58 -7.95
C PRO A 96 14.25 7.69 -7.54
N SER A 97 14.00 6.57 -6.86
CA SER A 97 15.05 5.59 -6.51
C SER A 97 15.20 4.43 -7.51
N GLY A 98 14.48 4.46 -8.62
CA GLY A 98 14.44 3.34 -9.57
C GLY A 98 13.64 2.13 -9.07
N SER A 99 12.80 2.29 -8.07
CA SER A 99 12.12 1.17 -7.42
C SER A 99 10.63 1.41 -7.19
N PHE A 100 9.81 0.37 -7.33
CA PHE A 100 8.39 0.39 -6.92
C PHE A 100 8.19 0.61 -5.41
N LYS A 101 9.22 0.36 -4.59
CA LYS A 101 9.19 0.57 -3.14
C LYS A 101 9.00 2.02 -2.75
N ASP A 102 9.35 2.97 -3.62
CA ASP A 102 9.12 4.39 -3.40
C ASP A 102 7.66 4.71 -3.09
N ARG A 103 6.71 3.97 -3.67
CA ARG A 103 5.26 4.15 -3.40
C ARG A 103 4.93 3.94 -1.93
N ALA A 104 5.41 2.84 -1.34
CA ALA A 104 5.20 2.55 0.06
C ALA A 104 5.99 3.49 0.97
N SER A 105 7.27 3.72 0.66
CA SER A 105 8.15 4.60 1.45
C SER A 105 7.63 6.02 1.51
N TRP A 106 7.11 6.55 0.40
CA TRP A 106 6.52 7.88 0.32
C TRP A 106 5.29 8.03 1.20
N LEU A 107 4.40 7.03 1.21
CA LEU A 107 3.23 6.98 2.09
C LEU A 107 3.63 6.88 3.56
N VAL A 108 4.58 6.00 3.88
CA VAL A 108 5.06 5.82 5.26
C VAL A 108 5.71 7.11 5.80
N ALA A 109 6.52 7.79 4.99
CA ALA A 109 7.13 9.06 5.35
C ALA A 109 6.08 10.17 5.59
N ALA A 110 5.04 10.25 4.76
CA ALA A 110 3.93 11.18 4.95
C ALA A 110 3.14 10.88 6.23
N PHE A 111 2.87 9.61 6.50
CA PHE A 111 2.20 9.17 7.71
C PHE A 111 3.02 9.49 8.98
N ALA A 112 4.31 9.19 8.98
CA ALA A 112 5.22 9.51 10.07
C ALA A 112 5.26 11.02 10.34
N LYS A 113 5.41 11.83 9.29
CA LYS A 113 5.40 13.30 9.40
C LYS A 113 4.09 13.83 10.00
N LYS A 114 2.94 13.31 9.55
CA LYS A 114 1.61 13.69 10.09
C LYS A 114 1.50 13.42 11.59
N HIS A 115 2.10 12.33 12.06
CA HIS A 115 1.99 11.88 13.45
C HIS A 115 3.19 12.27 14.33
N GLY A 116 4.16 13.03 13.80
CA GLY A 116 5.31 13.52 14.57
C GLY A 116 6.32 12.43 14.97
N VAL A 117 6.47 11.40 14.12
CA VAL A 117 7.37 10.25 14.36
C VAL A 117 8.61 10.38 13.49
#